data_e2c945a2b409db26c400f60cbd39fc2e
#
_entry.id   e2c945a2b409db26c400f60cbd39fc2e
#
_cell.length_a   1.000
_cell.length_b   1.000
_cell.length_c   1.000
_cell.angle_alpha   90.00
_cell.angle_beta   90.00
_cell.angle_gamma   90.00
#
_symmetry.space_group_name_H-M   'P 1'
#
loop_
_entity.id
_entity.type
_entity.pdbx_description
1 polymer ?
#
loop_
_entity_poly.entity_id
_entity_poly.type
_entity_poly.pdbx_seq_one_letter_code
_entity_poly.pdbx_strand_id
1 'polypeptide(L)'
;MMDYRSVETKAIVDMGLQNIKNPFFYYMCEKNKFSIDKMGGINYMSMAFYVTPFINAIVRSGTMEEKDLIFKSMLKFYAFDKIESGKRGHKGELVPRVEEAVRIAANVKARQTKLQDAAMDLLEHRIQSERLTENGIIICCCEPGEVEKNLAGLVANKIQAKYQHPCLVLTKSKGKDDREYYYRGSARNYSMSEIEDMRQLCEDTGDVEYAQGHSSAFGISIPESKLQDFIQKTNEIYSEAAQEPVYWVDFEWFNKDIDPQKILMIAQNKSTWGQGLPEPYIVIKDIPLTFVQLLSPDKHPTLKIHLSNGVDIMKFKSSQEEFEQFTRPNMYLTAVCRCSRNEWNGNVTAQLIVEDFYINEKWVF
;
A
#
# COMPACT_ATOMS: atom_id res chain seq x y z
N MET A 1 -16.48 5.78 6.49
CA MET A 1 -15.62 4.63 6.17
C MET A 1 -16.43 3.37 6.44
N MET A 2 -16.41 2.36 5.56
CA MET A 2 -17.15 1.12 5.79
C MET A 2 -16.50 0.34 6.93
N ASP A 3 -17.27 -0.02 7.95
CA ASP A 3 -16.81 -0.88 9.03
C ASP A 3 -17.33 -2.30 8.81
N TYR A 4 -16.44 -3.24 8.53
CA TYR A 4 -16.78 -4.64 8.25
C TYR A 4 -17.18 -5.44 9.51
N ARG A 5 -17.02 -4.86 10.70
CA ARG A 5 -17.61 -5.42 11.94
C ARG A 5 -19.12 -5.31 11.94
N SER A 6 -19.70 -4.37 11.17
CA SER A 6 -21.14 -4.25 10.99
C SER A 6 -21.61 -5.17 9.87
N VAL A 7 -22.37 -6.20 10.22
CA VAL A 7 -22.98 -7.14 9.27
C VAL A 7 -23.90 -6.43 8.27
N GLU A 8 -24.64 -5.41 8.73
CA GLU A 8 -25.52 -4.59 7.89
C GLU A 8 -24.72 -3.81 6.85
N THR A 9 -23.65 -3.15 7.26
CA THR A 9 -22.76 -2.41 6.36
C THR A 9 -22.20 -3.35 5.30
N LYS A 10 -21.72 -4.53 5.70
CA LYS A 10 -21.20 -5.54 4.78
C LYS A 10 -22.27 -6.00 3.79
N ALA A 11 -23.46 -6.33 4.27
CA ALA A 11 -24.55 -6.79 3.42
C ALA A 11 -24.96 -5.72 2.37
N ILE A 12 -25.08 -4.45 2.76
CA ILE A 12 -25.38 -3.35 1.85
C ILE A 12 -24.32 -3.22 0.77
N VAL A 13 -23.04 -3.32 1.14
CA VAL A 13 -21.91 -3.23 0.20
C VAL A 13 -21.92 -4.40 -0.77
N ASP A 14 -22.02 -5.63 -0.27
CA ASP A 14 -22.03 -6.84 -1.10
C ASP A 14 -23.20 -6.83 -2.09
N MET A 15 -24.41 -6.46 -1.66
CA MET A 15 -25.55 -6.28 -2.54
C MET A 15 -25.38 -5.17 -3.59
N GLY A 16 -24.80 -4.04 -3.17
CA GLY A 16 -24.52 -2.91 -4.06
C GLY A 16 -23.48 -3.25 -5.13
N LEU A 17 -22.45 -4.01 -4.77
CA LEU A 17 -21.39 -4.44 -5.69
C LEU A 17 -21.88 -5.49 -6.71
N GLN A 18 -22.86 -6.32 -6.35
CA GLN A 18 -23.51 -7.25 -7.30
C GLN A 18 -24.37 -6.53 -8.36
N ASN A 19 -24.75 -5.27 -8.15
CA ASN A 19 -25.65 -4.55 -9.04
C ASN A 19 -25.17 -3.11 -9.29
N ILE A 20 -24.01 -2.97 -9.93
CA ILE A 20 -23.42 -1.68 -10.28
C ILE A 20 -24.24 -1.02 -11.40
N LYS A 21 -25.07 -0.03 -11.06
CA LYS A 21 -25.94 0.70 -11.99
C LYS A 21 -25.30 1.96 -12.58
N ASN A 22 -24.25 2.46 -11.98
CA ASN A 22 -23.58 3.66 -12.49
C ASN A 22 -22.76 3.32 -13.72
N PRO A 23 -22.96 4.01 -14.88
CA PRO A 23 -22.29 3.67 -16.13
C PRO A 23 -20.77 3.71 -16.02
N PHE A 24 -20.20 4.74 -15.38
CA PHE A 24 -18.76 4.87 -15.27
C PHE A 24 -18.14 3.73 -14.46
N PHE A 25 -18.71 3.39 -13.32
CA PHE A 25 -18.21 2.28 -12.50
C PHE A 25 -18.35 0.94 -13.19
N TYR A 26 -19.45 0.72 -13.89
CA TYR A 26 -19.66 -0.49 -14.69
C TYR A 26 -18.57 -0.65 -15.76
N TYR A 27 -18.34 0.39 -16.58
CA TYR A 27 -17.33 0.36 -17.63
C TYR A 27 -15.90 0.27 -17.07
N MET A 28 -15.62 0.83 -15.89
CA MET A 28 -14.33 0.64 -15.21
C MET A 28 -14.12 -0.82 -14.79
N CYS A 29 -15.16 -1.50 -14.29
CA CYS A 29 -15.09 -2.92 -13.95
C CYS A 29 -14.87 -3.77 -15.21
N GLU A 30 -15.59 -3.50 -16.30
CA GLU A 30 -15.40 -4.20 -17.57
C GLU A 30 -13.98 -4.02 -18.14
N LYS A 31 -13.44 -2.80 -18.09
CA LYS A 31 -12.05 -2.54 -18.51
C LYS A 31 -11.03 -3.35 -17.73
N ASN A 32 -11.26 -3.54 -16.45
CA ASN A 32 -10.35 -4.26 -15.54
C ASN A 32 -10.80 -5.70 -15.26
N LYS A 33 -11.75 -6.23 -16.04
CA LYS A 33 -12.41 -7.51 -15.82
C LYS A 33 -11.44 -8.66 -15.53
N PHE A 34 -10.41 -8.82 -16.34
CA PHE A 34 -9.42 -9.87 -16.16
C PHE A 34 -8.75 -9.84 -14.78
N SER A 35 -8.38 -8.65 -14.30
CA SER A 35 -7.75 -8.50 -12.98
C SER A 35 -8.75 -8.67 -11.84
N ILE A 36 -9.98 -8.19 -12.05
CA ILE A 36 -11.09 -8.34 -11.10
C ILE A 36 -11.47 -9.81 -10.95
N ASP A 37 -11.57 -10.55 -12.05
CA ASP A 37 -11.90 -11.99 -12.03
C ASP A 37 -10.83 -12.79 -11.28
N LYS A 38 -9.55 -12.45 -11.43
CA LYS A 38 -8.46 -13.04 -10.64
C LYS A 38 -8.56 -12.79 -9.13
N MET A 39 -9.25 -11.75 -8.71
CA MET A 39 -9.52 -11.45 -7.31
C MET A 39 -10.85 -12.04 -6.80
N GLY A 40 -11.43 -12.99 -7.54
CA GLY A 40 -12.70 -13.62 -7.16
C GLY A 40 -13.94 -12.80 -7.56
N GLY A 41 -13.83 -11.93 -8.58
CA GLY A 41 -14.92 -11.11 -9.08
C GLY A 41 -15.02 -9.74 -8.44
N ILE A 42 -16.16 -9.08 -8.66
CA ILE A 42 -16.44 -7.75 -8.10
C ILE A 42 -16.70 -7.87 -6.60
N ASN A 43 -15.78 -7.37 -5.81
CA ASN A 43 -15.84 -7.30 -4.36
C ASN A 43 -15.15 -6.00 -3.89
N TYR A 44 -15.17 -5.72 -2.59
CA TYR A 44 -14.57 -4.48 -2.06
C TYR A 44 -13.06 -4.36 -2.35
N MET A 45 -12.32 -5.48 -2.34
CA MET A 45 -10.89 -5.50 -2.63
C MET A 45 -10.63 -5.16 -4.11
N SER A 46 -11.36 -5.81 -5.03
CA SER A 46 -11.21 -5.52 -6.47
C SER A 46 -11.58 -4.06 -6.79
N MET A 47 -12.60 -3.50 -6.12
CA MET A 47 -12.95 -2.08 -6.24
C MET A 47 -11.84 -1.19 -5.69
N ALA A 48 -11.26 -1.54 -4.53
CA ALA A 48 -10.17 -0.77 -3.92
C ALA A 48 -8.90 -0.75 -4.78
N PHE A 49 -8.60 -1.84 -5.49
CA PHE A 49 -7.38 -1.94 -6.31
C PHE A 49 -7.59 -1.50 -7.78
N TYR A 50 -8.75 -1.74 -8.37
CA TYR A 50 -8.95 -1.57 -9.82
C TYR A 50 -9.97 -0.49 -10.21
N VAL A 51 -10.62 0.17 -9.26
CA VAL A 51 -11.54 1.28 -9.55
C VAL A 51 -11.18 2.54 -8.76
N THR A 52 -11.10 2.44 -7.46
CA THR A 52 -10.81 3.58 -6.57
C THR A 52 -9.52 4.34 -6.92
N PRO A 53 -8.39 3.69 -7.27
CA PRO A 53 -7.16 4.39 -7.61
C PRO A 53 -7.27 5.28 -8.84
N PHE A 54 -8.13 4.94 -9.80
CA PHE A 54 -8.37 5.77 -10.98
C PHE A 54 -9.17 7.03 -10.62
N ILE A 55 -10.21 6.90 -9.79
CA ILE A 55 -10.96 8.05 -9.27
C ILE A 55 -10.04 8.99 -8.48
N ASN A 56 -9.24 8.43 -7.58
CA ASN A 56 -8.31 9.20 -6.78
C ASN A 56 -7.26 9.92 -7.65
N ALA A 57 -6.80 9.28 -8.73
CA ALA A 57 -5.86 9.91 -9.66
C ALA A 57 -6.49 11.11 -10.36
N ILE A 58 -7.72 10.99 -10.83
CA ILE A 58 -8.45 12.10 -11.47
C ILE A 58 -8.66 13.26 -10.51
N VAL A 59 -9.13 12.98 -9.29
CA VAL A 59 -9.37 14.03 -8.28
C VAL A 59 -8.09 14.79 -7.97
N ARG A 60 -6.94 14.11 -7.87
CA ARG A 60 -5.65 14.69 -7.47
C ARG A 60 -4.89 15.33 -8.64
N SER A 61 -4.88 14.67 -9.81
CA SER A 61 -3.96 14.99 -10.91
C SER A 61 -4.67 15.24 -12.26
N GLY A 62 -6.00 15.15 -12.32
CA GLY A 62 -6.78 15.46 -13.51
C GLY A 62 -6.94 16.97 -13.73
N THR A 63 -6.98 17.40 -15.00
CA THR A 63 -7.38 18.77 -15.36
C THR A 63 -8.87 18.98 -15.09
N MET A 64 -9.35 20.23 -15.14
CA MET A 64 -10.78 20.51 -14.95
C MET A 64 -11.63 19.88 -16.03
N GLU A 65 -11.15 19.85 -17.28
CA GLU A 65 -11.82 19.19 -18.42
C GLU A 65 -11.91 17.68 -18.22
N GLU A 66 -10.81 17.05 -17.75
CA GLU A 66 -10.80 15.63 -17.43
C GLU A 66 -11.77 15.29 -16.30
N LYS A 67 -11.82 16.12 -15.25
CA LYS A 67 -12.78 15.98 -14.14
C LYS A 67 -14.22 16.14 -14.57
N ASP A 68 -14.53 17.14 -15.42
CA ASP A 68 -15.86 17.36 -15.98
C ASP A 68 -16.31 16.18 -16.86
N LEU A 69 -15.42 15.67 -17.71
CA LEU A 69 -15.69 14.50 -18.54
C LEU A 69 -16.08 13.28 -17.68
N ILE A 70 -15.30 13.01 -16.63
CA ILE A 70 -15.59 11.89 -15.72
C ILE A 70 -16.89 12.12 -14.97
N PHE A 71 -17.12 13.32 -14.43
CA PHE A 71 -18.35 13.65 -13.72
C PHE A 71 -19.58 13.44 -14.61
N LYS A 72 -19.56 13.97 -15.83
CA LYS A 72 -20.66 13.79 -16.81
C LYS A 72 -20.86 12.31 -17.17
N SER A 73 -19.81 11.51 -17.22
CA SER A 73 -19.91 10.08 -17.50
C SER A 73 -20.56 9.26 -16.36
N MET A 74 -20.60 9.80 -15.15
CA MET A 74 -21.33 9.20 -14.02
C MET A 74 -22.84 9.49 -14.08
N LEU A 75 -23.26 10.48 -14.86
CA LEU A 75 -24.66 10.87 -15.00
C LEU A 75 -25.29 10.13 -16.17
N LYS A 76 -26.33 9.34 -15.92
CA LYS A 76 -27.00 8.53 -16.95
C LYS A 76 -27.41 9.32 -18.17
N PHE A 77 -27.83 10.59 -18.02
CA PHE A 77 -28.24 11.46 -19.09
C PHE A 77 -27.12 11.79 -20.09
N TYR A 78 -25.86 11.81 -19.63
CA TYR A 78 -24.72 12.22 -20.45
C TYR A 78 -23.76 11.07 -20.78
N ALA A 79 -23.85 9.95 -20.05
CA ALA A 79 -22.87 8.86 -20.13
C ALA A 79 -22.71 8.28 -21.54
N PHE A 80 -23.81 8.21 -22.28
CA PHE A 80 -23.88 7.59 -23.60
C PHE A 80 -23.90 8.58 -24.76
N ASP A 81 -23.81 9.90 -24.48
CA ASP A 81 -23.63 10.91 -25.52
C ASP A 81 -22.39 10.59 -26.34
N LYS A 82 -22.51 10.77 -27.66
CA LYS A 82 -21.39 10.57 -28.57
C LYS A 82 -20.48 11.80 -28.55
N ILE A 83 -19.22 11.58 -28.27
CA ILE A 83 -18.15 12.60 -28.28
C ILE A 83 -16.97 12.10 -29.11
N GLU A 84 -16.14 13.02 -29.59
CA GLU A 84 -14.96 12.65 -30.34
C GLU A 84 -13.97 11.87 -29.44
N SER A 85 -13.42 10.79 -29.99
CA SER A 85 -12.37 10.01 -29.32
C SER A 85 -11.04 10.77 -29.33
N GLY A 86 -10.43 10.95 -28.15
CA GLY A 86 -9.08 11.44 -28.02
C GLY A 86 -8.00 10.37 -28.22
N LYS A 87 -8.36 9.17 -28.66
CA LYS A 87 -7.42 8.07 -28.90
C LYS A 87 -6.59 8.36 -30.16
N ARG A 88 -5.26 8.20 -30.04
CA ARG A 88 -4.35 8.40 -31.16
C ARG A 88 -4.71 7.48 -32.33
N GLY A 89 -4.82 8.04 -33.52
CA GLY A 89 -5.22 7.32 -34.75
C GLY A 89 -6.75 7.20 -34.97
N HIS A 90 -7.59 7.69 -34.05
CA HIS A 90 -9.07 7.62 -34.10
C HIS A 90 -9.69 9.01 -34.16
N LYS A 91 -9.04 9.98 -34.82
CA LYS A 91 -9.53 11.36 -34.94
C LYS A 91 -10.84 11.37 -35.71
N GLY A 92 -11.87 12.03 -35.18
CA GLY A 92 -13.22 12.12 -35.76
C GLY A 92 -14.10 10.89 -35.47
N GLU A 93 -13.61 9.84 -34.85
CA GLU A 93 -14.43 8.73 -34.40
C GLU A 93 -15.28 9.16 -33.20
N LEU A 94 -16.58 8.89 -33.26
CA LEU A 94 -17.50 9.19 -32.16
C LEU A 94 -17.70 7.97 -31.26
N VAL A 95 -17.38 8.12 -30.02
CA VAL A 95 -17.50 7.07 -28.96
C VAL A 95 -18.46 7.53 -27.87
N PRO A 96 -19.08 6.60 -27.10
CA PRO A 96 -19.81 6.98 -25.90
C PRO A 96 -18.90 7.73 -24.91
N ARG A 97 -19.42 8.80 -24.30
CA ARG A 97 -18.67 9.59 -23.31
C ARG A 97 -18.04 8.72 -22.23
N VAL A 98 -18.75 7.72 -21.74
CA VAL A 98 -18.27 6.82 -20.69
C VAL A 98 -17.03 6.00 -21.12
N GLU A 99 -16.94 5.59 -22.38
CA GLU A 99 -15.75 4.88 -22.89
C GLU A 99 -14.54 5.80 -22.93
N GLU A 100 -14.73 7.03 -23.42
CA GLU A 100 -13.66 8.03 -23.44
C GLU A 100 -13.24 8.41 -22.00
N ALA A 101 -14.19 8.56 -21.09
CA ALA A 101 -13.95 8.84 -19.69
C ALA A 101 -13.08 7.75 -19.01
N VAL A 102 -13.39 6.48 -19.24
CA VAL A 102 -12.62 5.35 -18.71
C VAL A 102 -11.20 5.33 -19.30
N ARG A 103 -11.05 5.67 -20.60
CA ARG A 103 -9.73 5.81 -21.24
C ARG A 103 -8.93 6.94 -20.61
N ILE A 104 -9.55 8.12 -20.43
CA ILE A 104 -8.89 9.28 -19.78
C ILE A 104 -8.52 8.97 -18.34
N ALA A 105 -9.37 8.29 -17.57
CA ALA A 105 -9.07 7.86 -16.22
C ALA A 105 -7.78 7.03 -16.16
N ALA A 106 -7.62 6.11 -17.11
CA ALA A 106 -6.40 5.30 -17.20
C ALA A 106 -5.16 6.14 -17.55
N ASN A 107 -5.28 7.09 -18.46
CA ASN A 107 -4.18 7.98 -18.84
C ASN A 107 -3.75 8.88 -17.67
N VAL A 108 -4.70 9.45 -16.93
CA VAL A 108 -4.41 10.26 -15.73
C VAL A 108 -3.71 9.41 -14.67
N LYS A 109 -4.17 8.18 -14.45
CA LYS A 109 -3.52 7.26 -13.50
C LYS A 109 -2.10 6.92 -13.92
N ALA A 110 -1.87 6.63 -15.20
CA ALA A 110 -0.53 6.35 -15.74
C ALA A 110 0.40 7.56 -15.59
N ARG A 111 -0.08 8.78 -15.92
CA ARG A 111 0.66 10.04 -15.71
C ARG A 111 1.01 10.25 -14.25
N GLN A 112 0.05 10.07 -13.35
CA GLN A 112 0.27 10.16 -11.91
C GLN A 112 1.32 9.15 -11.42
N THR A 113 1.23 7.89 -11.87
CA THR A 113 2.20 6.85 -11.50
C THR A 113 3.61 7.23 -11.91
N LYS A 114 3.79 7.71 -13.15
CA LYS A 114 5.11 8.17 -13.63
C LYS A 114 5.70 9.31 -12.79
N LEU A 115 4.88 10.27 -12.38
CA LEU A 115 5.32 11.37 -11.49
C LEU A 115 5.68 10.85 -10.08
N GLN A 116 4.89 9.90 -9.56
CA GLN A 116 5.21 9.25 -8.29
C GLN A 116 6.52 8.47 -8.32
N ASP A 117 6.77 7.74 -9.41
CA ASP A 117 7.98 6.93 -9.54
C ASP A 117 9.21 7.85 -9.64
N ALA A 118 9.15 8.92 -10.43
CA ALA A 118 10.22 9.91 -10.49
C ALA A 118 10.49 10.59 -9.13
N ALA A 119 9.44 10.91 -8.37
CA ALA A 119 9.58 11.46 -7.03
C ALA A 119 10.19 10.43 -6.06
N MET A 120 9.81 9.15 -6.18
CA MET A 120 10.40 8.08 -5.38
C MET A 120 11.89 7.92 -5.66
N ASP A 121 12.31 7.86 -6.93
CA ASP A 121 13.72 7.72 -7.29
C ASP A 121 14.57 8.87 -6.70
N LEU A 122 14.06 10.11 -6.79
CA LEU A 122 14.70 11.28 -6.20
C LEU A 122 14.85 11.16 -4.68
N LEU A 123 13.75 10.83 -4.00
CA LEU A 123 13.73 10.79 -2.55
C LEU A 123 14.48 9.58 -1.98
N GLU A 124 14.48 8.45 -2.66
CA GLU A 124 15.28 7.29 -2.27
C GLU A 124 16.78 7.61 -2.28
N HIS A 125 17.26 8.31 -3.32
CA HIS A 125 18.64 8.77 -3.35
C HIS A 125 18.95 9.71 -2.17
N ARG A 126 18.04 10.64 -1.86
CA ARG A 126 18.19 11.56 -0.72
C ARG A 126 18.18 10.82 0.62
N ILE A 127 17.23 9.90 0.83
CA ILE A 127 17.16 9.09 2.06
C ILE A 127 18.46 8.33 2.32
N GLN A 128 19.05 7.77 1.27
CA GLN A 128 20.31 7.02 1.39
C GLN A 128 21.52 7.96 1.60
N SER A 129 21.65 9.02 0.80
CA SER A 129 22.82 9.93 0.86
C SER A 129 22.87 10.73 2.16
N GLU A 130 21.71 11.10 2.72
CA GLU A 130 21.58 11.86 3.97
C GLU A 130 21.34 10.95 5.19
N ARG A 131 21.30 9.63 4.99
CA ARG A 131 21.06 8.62 6.04
C ARG A 131 19.80 8.88 6.87
N LEU A 132 18.73 9.32 6.21
CA LEU A 132 17.50 9.73 6.90
C LEU A 132 16.80 8.59 7.67
N THR A 133 17.15 7.34 7.38
CA THR A 133 16.66 6.16 8.13
C THR A 133 17.27 6.03 9.52
N GLU A 134 18.34 6.77 9.84
CA GLU A 134 18.93 6.81 11.19
C GLU A 134 18.13 7.71 12.15
N ASN A 135 17.20 8.53 11.62
CA ASN A 135 16.30 9.36 12.40
C ASN A 135 15.05 8.59 12.83
N GLY A 136 14.41 8.99 13.90
CA GLY A 136 13.14 8.44 14.36
C GLY A 136 12.01 8.59 13.36
N ILE A 137 12.03 9.67 12.54
CA ILE A 137 11.12 9.89 11.42
C ILE A 137 11.96 10.20 10.18
N ILE A 138 11.68 9.55 9.05
CA ILE A 138 12.26 9.92 7.75
C ILE A 138 11.64 11.26 7.31
N ILE A 139 12.40 12.35 7.37
CA ILE A 139 11.93 13.68 6.99
C ILE A 139 12.57 14.09 5.68
N CYS A 140 11.82 13.99 4.57
CA CYS A 140 12.26 14.40 3.25
C CYS A 140 11.87 15.85 2.98
N CYS A 141 12.84 16.76 3.01
CA CYS A 141 12.66 18.16 2.64
C CYS A 141 12.89 18.35 1.15
N CYS A 142 11.90 18.88 0.44
CA CYS A 142 11.90 19.07 -1.01
C CYS A 142 11.88 20.55 -1.38
N GLU A 143 12.58 20.89 -2.47
CA GLU A 143 12.44 22.19 -3.10
C GLU A 143 11.14 22.25 -3.95
N PRO A 144 10.62 23.47 -4.24
CA PRO A 144 9.46 23.63 -5.09
C PRO A 144 9.64 22.97 -6.47
N GLY A 145 8.72 22.09 -6.84
CA GLY A 145 8.74 21.36 -8.12
C GLY A 145 9.38 19.97 -8.08
N GLU A 146 10.09 19.59 -7.04
CA GLU A 146 10.63 18.22 -6.89
C GLU A 146 9.53 17.19 -6.65
N VAL A 147 8.57 17.52 -5.80
CA VAL A 147 7.39 16.68 -5.53
C VAL A 147 6.12 17.53 -5.65
N GLU A 148 5.20 17.11 -6.51
CA GLU A 148 3.91 17.79 -6.62
C GLU A 148 3.13 17.71 -5.29
N LYS A 149 2.59 18.83 -4.83
CA LYS A 149 1.86 18.94 -3.57
C LYS A 149 0.77 17.88 -3.40
N ASN A 150 0.04 17.60 -4.50
CA ASN A 150 -1.06 16.62 -4.49
C ASN A 150 -0.57 15.16 -4.43
N LEU A 151 0.72 14.91 -4.65
CA LEU A 151 1.36 13.60 -4.63
C LEU A 151 2.15 13.32 -3.35
N ALA A 152 2.48 14.34 -2.57
CA ALA A 152 3.29 14.18 -1.35
C ALA A 152 2.78 13.06 -0.43
N GLY A 153 1.46 12.99 -0.19
CA GLY A 153 0.87 11.93 0.63
C GLY A 153 0.92 10.53 0.01
N LEU A 154 0.96 10.43 -1.33
CA LEU A 154 1.10 9.14 -2.01
C LEU A 154 2.55 8.67 -2.00
N VAL A 155 3.49 9.59 -2.16
CA VAL A 155 4.92 9.33 -2.07
C VAL A 155 5.28 8.94 -0.63
N ALA A 156 4.78 9.67 0.37
CA ALA A 156 4.95 9.33 1.78
C ALA A 156 4.44 7.91 2.10
N ASN A 157 3.28 7.50 1.56
CA ASN A 157 2.81 6.12 1.72
C ASN A 157 3.78 5.08 1.12
N LYS A 158 4.41 5.37 -0.03
CA LYS A 158 5.39 4.45 -0.64
C LYS A 158 6.68 4.38 0.18
N ILE A 159 7.17 5.51 0.68
CA ILE A 159 8.37 5.57 1.55
C ILE A 159 8.10 4.79 2.83
N GLN A 160 7.00 5.09 3.53
CA GLN A 160 6.60 4.41 4.75
C GLN A 160 6.52 2.89 4.56
N ALA A 161 5.89 2.43 3.47
CA ALA A 161 5.76 1.00 3.17
C ALA A 161 7.10 0.33 2.78
N LYS A 162 8.01 1.06 2.11
CA LYS A 162 9.30 0.51 1.67
C LYS A 162 10.29 0.39 2.81
N TYR A 163 10.38 1.45 3.63
CA TYR A 163 11.35 1.53 4.73
C TYR A 163 10.78 1.03 6.06
N GLN A 164 9.48 0.68 6.11
CA GLN A 164 8.77 0.27 7.33
C GLN A 164 8.97 1.28 8.46
N HIS A 165 8.88 2.57 8.13
CA HIS A 165 9.31 3.67 8.99
C HIS A 165 8.35 4.86 8.87
N PRO A 166 8.04 5.58 9.95
CA PRO A 166 7.28 6.82 9.87
C PRO A 166 7.97 7.84 8.97
N CYS A 167 7.22 8.60 8.19
CA CYS A 167 7.84 9.58 7.29
C CYS A 167 7.02 10.85 7.06
N LEU A 168 7.74 11.93 6.77
CA LEU A 168 7.24 13.21 6.28
C LEU A 168 7.82 13.49 4.90
N VAL A 169 6.97 13.89 3.95
CA VAL A 169 7.38 14.46 2.67
C VAL A 169 6.91 15.91 2.64
N LEU A 170 7.86 16.83 2.73
CA LEU A 170 7.65 18.25 2.93
C LEU A 170 8.20 19.04 1.75
N THR A 171 7.50 20.06 1.30
CA THR A 171 7.97 20.98 0.26
C THR A 171 8.10 22.38 0.84
N LYS A 172 9.23 23.02 0.57
CA LYS A 172 9.49 24.42 0.95
C LYS A 172 8.50 25.35 0.28
N SER A 173 7.91 26.26 1.02
CA SER A 173 6.94 27.24 0.53
C SER A 173 7.02 28.53 1.33
N LYS A 174 6.71 29.65 0.70
CA LYS A 174 6.63 30.94 1.38
C LYS A 174 5.40 31.04 2.27
N GLY A 175 5.54 31.74 3.39
CA GLY A 175 4.44 32.17 4.24
C GLY A 175 3.56 33.21 3.57
N LYS A 176 2.46 33.62 4.25
CA LYS A 176 1.49 34.56 3.70
C LYS A 176 2.08 35.98 3.48
N ASP A 177 3.07 36.34 4.24
CA ASP A 177 3.73 37.65 4.25
C ASP A 177 5.10 37.69 3.55
N ASP A 178 5.45 36.62 2.81
CA ASP A 178 6.71 36.45 2.05
C ASP A 178 8.01 36.62 2.88
N ARG A 179 7.92 36.72 4.20
CA ARG A 179 9.07 36.93 5.11
C ARG A 179 9.63 35.65 5.70
N GLU A 180 8.80 34.60 5.79
CA GLU A 180 9.15 33.33 6.42
C GLU A 180 8.86 32.18 5.46
N TYR A 181 9.74 31.19 5.48
CA TYR A 181 9.55 29.94 4.75
C TYR A 181 9.02 28.84 5.68
N TYR A 182 8.25 27.97 5.10
CA TYR A 182 7.65 26.81 5.76
C TYR A 182 7.91 25.56 4.95
N TYR A 183 8.10 24.46 5.63
CA TYR A 183 8.07 23.14 5.08
C TYR A 183 6.68 22.54 5.28
N ARG A 184 5.92 22.37 4.19
CA ARG A 184 4.53 21.90 4.20
C ARG A 184 4.39 20.63 3.41
N GLY A 185 3.63 19.66 3.96
CA GLY A 185 3.45 18.40 3.25
C GLY A 185 2.58 17.39 3.98
N SER A 186 2.95 16.13 3.80
CA SER A 186 2.17 15.02 4.31
C SER A 186 3.02 14.11 5.19
N ALA A 187 2.44 13.71 6.32
CA ALA A 187 2.98 12.74 7.25
C ALA A 187 2.27 11.39 7.13
N ARG A 188 3.01 10.31 7.30
CA ARG A 188 2.48 8.94 7.35
C ARG A 188 3.19 8.16 8.44
N ASN A 189 2.40 7.61 9.36
CA ASN A 189 2.91 6.67 10.34
C ASN A 189 3.00 5.26 9.74
N TYR A 190 3.97 4.49 10.18
CA TYR A 190 4.03 3.06 9.88
C TYR A 190 3.06 2.32 10.81
N SER A 191 2.17 1.51 10.25
CA SER A 191 1.08 0.88 10.99
C SER A 191 1.53 -0.11 12.08
N MET A 192 2.77 -0.59 11.97
CA MET A 192 3.40 -1.51 12.94
C MET A 192 4.40 -0.78 13.85
N SER A 193 4.47 0.55 13.81
CA SER A 193 5.25 1.33 14.78
C SER A 193 4.52 1.37 16.14
N GLU A 194 5.29 1.48 17.21
CA GLU A 194 4.75 1.63 18.56
C GLU A 194 4.02 2.97 18.79
N ILE A 195 4.08 3.87 17.81
CA ILE A 195 3.48 5.20 17.92
C ILE A 195 2.01 5.15 17.53
N GLU A 196 1.16 5.27 18.50
CA GLU A 196 -0.29 5.25 18.30
C GLU A 196 -0.80 6.54 17.63
N ASP A 197 -0.33 7.71 18.05
CA ASP A 197 -0.71 9.02 17.49
C ASP A 197 0.51 9.86 17.10
N MET A 198 1.00 9.66 15.87
CA MET A 198 2.11 10.43 15.32
C MET A 198 1.76 11.91 15.15
N ARG A 199 0.49 12.24 14.89
CA ARG A 199 0.06 13.65 14.76
C ARG A 199 0.22 14.38 16.08
N GLN A 200 -0.28 13.80 17.18
CA GLN A 200 -0.14 14.37 18.52
C GLN A 200 1.32 14.53 18.92
N LEU A 201 2.13 13.52 18.64
CA LEU A 201 3.58 13.57 18.88
C LEU A 201 4.25 14.75 18.17
N CYS A 202 3.92 14.99 16.90
CA CYS A 202 4.43 16.14 16.17
C CYS A 202 3.95 17.47 16.78
N GLU A 203 2.70 17.56 17.24
CA GLU A 203 2.17 18.76 17.91
C GLU A 203 2.87 19.02 19.25
N ASP A 204 3.17 17.99 20.02
CA ASP A 204 3.79 18.08 21.33
C ASP A 204 5.25 18.61 21.28
N THR A 205 5.90 18.58 20.12
CA THR A 205 7.21 19.24 19.94
C THR A 205 7.14 20.75 20.11
N GLY A 206 5.97 21.37 19.86
CA GLY A 206 5.77 22.81 19.86
C GLY A 206 6.40 23.56 18.68
N ASP A 207 6.91 22.82 17.67
CA ASP A 207 7.63 23.40 16.53
C ASP A 207 6.83 23.41 15.24
N VAL A 208 5.60 22.90 15.25
CA VAL A 208 4.71 22.90 14.10
C VAL A 208 3.77 24.11 14.11
N GLU A 209 3.48 24.66 12.91
CA GLU A 209 2.40 25.63 12.73
C GLU A 209 1.03 24.96 12.85
N TYR A 210 0.91 23.77 12.26
CA TYR A 210 -0.26 22.89 12.38
C TYR A 210 0.08 21.44 12.03
N ALA A 211 -0.70 20.51 12.59
CA ALA A 211 -0.79 19.13 12.13
C ALA A 211 -2.28 18.75 12.07
N GLN A 212 -2.82 18.49 10.86
CA GLN A 212 -4.26 18.28 10.64
C GLN A 212 -4.55 17.00 9.87
N GLY A 213 -5.39 16.16 10.43
CA GLY A 213 -5.80 14.89 9.84
C GLY A 213 -5.99 13.78 10.87
N HIS A 214 -5.75 12.55 10.45
CA HIS A 214 -5.81 11.38 11.32
C HIS A 214 -4.50 11.19 12.10
N SER A 215 -4.53 10.43 13.19
CA SER A 215 -3.34 10.10 14.00
C SER A 215 -2.15 9.58 13.19
N SER A 216 -2.43 8.77 12.15
CA SER A 216 -1.40 8.12 11.32
C SER A 216 -1.23 8.72 9.92
N ALA A 217 -2.06 9.69 9.50
CA ALA A 217 -2.03 10.28 8.17
C ALA A 217 -2.58 11.70 8.19
N PHE A 218 -1.70 12.70 8.10
CA PHE A 218 -2.06 14.10 8.27
C PHE A 218 -1.23 15.03 7.40
N GLY A 219 -1.72 16.26 7.26
CA GLY A 219 -0.96 17.37 6.71
C GLY A 219 -0.24 18.13 7.82
N ILE A 220 0.97 18.59 7.55
CA ILE A 220 1.82 19.28 8.52
C ILE A 220 2.47 20.51 7.90
N SER A 221 2.70 21.54 8.72
CA SER A 221 3.45 22.74 8.39
C SER A 221 4.44 23.05 9.50
N ILE A 222 5.71 23.19 9.15
CA ILE A 222 6.80 23.46 10.06
C ILE A 222 7.50 24.73 9.58
N PRO A 223 7.65 25.79 10.41
CA PRO A 223 8.48 26.95 10.09
C PRO A 223 9.92 26.49 9.79
N GLU A 224 10.56 27.06 8.76
CA GLU A 224 11.96 26.71 8.43
C GLU A 224 12.89 26.93 9.61
N SER A 225 12.66 27.99 10.37
CA SER A 225 13.43 28.36 11.57
C SER A 225 13.37 27.30 12.69
N LYS A 226 12.33 26.46 12.69
CA LYS A 226 12.10 25.44 13.72
C LYS A 226 12.36 23.99 13.24
N LEU A 227 12.71 23.81 11.97
CA LEU A 227 12.85 22.46 11.39
C LEU A 227 13.91 21.62 12.10
N GLN A 228 15.05 22.21 12.44
CA GLN A 228 16.13 21.48 13.11
C GLN A 228 15.76 21.07 14.54
N ASP A 229 15.10 21.95 15.27
CA ASP A 229 14.61 21.68 16.63
C ASP A 229 13.55 20.56 16.59
N PHE A 230 12.66 20.60 15.58
CA PHE A 230 11.67 19.54 15.34
C PHE A 230 12.33 18.18 15.08
N ILE A 231 13.35 18.13 14.20
CA ILE A 231 14.09 16.89 13.91
C ILE A 231 14.77 16.36 15.18
N GLN A 232 15.44 17.23 15.94
CA GLN A 232 16.11 16.83 17.16
C GLN A 232 15.11 16.26 18.18
N LYS A 233 14.02 16.97 18.47
CA LYS A 233 13.01 16.53 19.44
C LYS A 233 12.33 15.21 19.03
N THR A 234 11.98 15.08 17.74
CA THR A 234 11.41 13.82 17.25
C THR A 234 12.41 12.67 17.38
N ASN A 235 13.70 12.89 17.14
CA ASN A 235 14.72 11.86 17.34
C ASN A 235 14.89 11.49 18.82
N GLU A 236 14.86 12.45 19.73
CA GLU A 236 14.92 12.18 21.18
C GLU A 236 13.74 11.31 21.64
N ILE A 237 12.52 11.65 21.20
CA ILE A 237 11.32 10.89 21.55
C ILE A 237 11.36 9.46 20.97
N TYR A 238 11.86 9.30 19.74
CA TYR A 238 11.87 8.01 19.04
C TYR A 238 13.10 7.15 19.33
N SER A 239 14.21 7.71 19.82
CA SER A 239 15.40 6.93 20.17
C SER A 239 15.16 5.94 21.30
N GLU A 240 14.11 6.17 22.10
CA GLU A 240 13.69 5.27 23.18
C GLU A 240 12.72 4.18 22.70
N ALA A 241 12.04 4.38 21.58
CA ALA A 241 11.15 3.39 20.96
C ALA A 241 11.98 2.50 20.03
N ALA A 242 12.25 1.28 20.42
CA ALA A 242 12.80 0.28 19.51
C ALA A 242 11.93 0.20 18.26
N GLN A 243 12.50 0.47 17.09
CA GLN A 243 11.75 0.55 15.84
C GLN A 243 11.50 -0.83 15.23
N GLU A 244 11.39 -1.85 16.05
CA GLU A 244 11.03 -3.18 15.60
C GLU A 244 9.53 -3.24 15.28
N PRO A 245 9.13 -3.79 14.13
CA PRO A 245 7.73 -3.94 13.79
C PRO A 245 6.99 -4.79 14.82
N VAL A 246 5.90 -4.27 15.37
CA VAL A 246 5.03 -5.01 16.29
C VAL A 246 3.84 -5.58 15.54
N TYR A 247 3.72 -6.90 15.57
CA TYR A 247 2.61 -7.62 14.95
C TYR A 247 1.66 -8.19 15.99
N TRP A 248 0.37 -7.81 15.91
CA TRP A 248 -0.68 -8.51 16.62
C TRP A 248 -1.07 -9.75 15.83
N VAL A 249 -0.78 -10.93 16.40
CA VAL A 249 -1.04 -12.21 15.75
C VAL A 249 -2.24 -12.91 16.38
N ASP A 250 -3.07 -13.50 15.53
CA ASP A 250 -4.28 -14.20 15.95
C ASP A 250 -4.00 -15.66 16.31
N PHE A 251 -2.99 -16.26 15.67
CA PHE A 251 -2.63 -17.66 15.87
C PHE A 251 -1.12 -17.86 15.92
N GLU A 252 -0.69 -18.77 16.76
CA GLU A 252 0.68 -19.28 16.85
C GLU A 252 0.69 -20.76 16.46
N TRP A 253 1.47 -21.11 15.42
CA TRP A 253 1.61 -22.47 14.95
C TRP A 253 3.07 -22.91 14.93
N PHE A 254 3.32 -24.07 15.49
CA PHE A 254 4.57 -24.79 15.28
C PHE A 254 4.47 -25.69 14.04
N ASN A 255 5.59 -26.19 13.56
CA ASN A 255 5.63 -27.02 12.34
C ASN A 255 4.55 -28.13 12.29
N LYS A 256 4.33 -28.81 13.43
CA LYS A 256 3.31 -29.88 13.56
C LYS A 256 1.86 -29.38 13.52
N ASP A 257 1.64 -28.09 13.79
CA ASP A 257 0.30 -27.48 13.88
C ASP A 257 -0.16 -26.88 12.55
N ILE A 258 0.76 -26.78 11.58
CA ILE A 258 0.46 -26.25 10.26
C ILE A 258 -0.42 -27.27 9.50
N ASP A 259 -1.69 -26.87 9.31
CA ASP A 259 -2.71 -27.70 8.66
C ASP A 259 -3.17 -27.01 7.35
N PRO A 260 -2.96 -27.66 6.18
CA PRO A 260 -3.42 -27.15 4.89
C PRO A 260 -4.90 -26.78 4.86
N GLN A 261 -5.76 -27.54 5.56
CA GLN A 261 -7.20 -27.29 5.56
C GLN A 261 -7.55 -26.03 6.34
N LYS A 262 -6.89 -25.78 7.49
CA LYS A 262 -7.06 -24.53 8.25
C LYS A 262 -6.63 -23.31 7.44
N ILE A 263 -5.50 -23.41 6.73
CA ILE A 263 -5.00 -22.34 5.85
C ILE A 263 -6.02 -22.04 4.75
N LEU A 264 -6.51 -23.07 4.07
CA LEU A 264 -7.50 -22.92 2.99
C LEU A 264 -8.81 -22.35 3.51
N MET A 265 -9.27 -22.77 4.69
CA MET A 265 -10.49 -22.23 5.32
C MET A 265 -10.35 -20.72 5.58
N ILE A 266 -9.23 -20.25 6.12
CA ILE A 266 -8.97 -18.83 6.35
C ILE A 266 -8.88 -18.11 5.00
N ALA A 267 -8.11 -18.64 4.06
CA ALA A 267 -7.89 -18.03 2.74
C ALA A 267 -9.18 -17.93 1.90
N GLN A 268 -10.13 -18.84 2.04
CA GLN A 268 -11.42 -18.79 1.36
C GLN A 268 -12.31 -17.66 1.86
N ASN A 269 -12.11 -17.22 3.10
CA ASN A 269 -12.88 -16.16 3.73
C ASN A 269 -12.32 -14.74 3.48
N LYS A 270 -11.51 -14.54 2.43
CA LYS A 270 -10.94 -13.22 2.10
C LYS A 270 -11.97 -12.09 1.99
N SER A 271 -13.17 -12.38 1.53
CA SER A 271 -14.25 -11.39 1.43
C SER A 271 -14.83 -10.96 2.78
N THR A 272 -14.46 -11.62 3.87
CA THR A 272 -14.89 -11.30 5.24
C THR A 272 -14.06 -10.17 5.82
N TRP A 273 -12.78 -10.11 5.47
CA TRP A 273 -11.83 -9.15 6.03
C TRP A 273 -11.96 -7.78 5.37
N GLY A 274 -11.71 -6.72 6.13
CA GLY A 274 -11.78 -5.34 5.62
C GLY A 274 -11.55 -4.31 6.71
N GLN A 275 -12.02 -3.10 6.48
CA GLN A 275 -11.88 -2.02 7.45
C GLN A 275 -12.54 -2.39 8.78
N GLY A 276 -11.80 -2.35 9.87
CA GLY A 276 -12.26 -2.71 11.22
C GLY A 276 -12.23 -4.21 11.54
N LEU A 277 -12.06 -5.08 10.52
CA LEU A 277 -11.88 -6.52 10.67
C LEU A 277 -10.71 -6.98 9.79
N PRO A 278 -9.47 -6.80 10.23
CA PRO A 278 -8.28 -7.12 9.44
C PRO A 278 -8.17 -8.62 9.15
N GLU A 279 -7.45 -8.96 8.08
CA GLU A 279 -7.08 -10.34 7.79
C GLU A 279 -6.18 -10.87 8.93
N PRO A 280 -6.43 -12.10 9.45
CA PRO A 280 -5.66 -12.61 10.56
C PRO A 280 -4.20 -12.84 10.21
N TYR A 281 -3.31 -12.47 11.12
CA TYR A 281 -1.91 -12.82 11.11
C TYR A 281 -1.67 -14.12 11.87
N ILE A 282 -0.78 -14.92 11.33
CA ILE A 282 -0.36 -16.20 11.91
C ILE A 282 1.15 -16.15 12.09
N VAL A 283 1.64 -16.36 13.30
CA VAL A 283 3.05 -16.62 13.50
C VAL A 283 3.33 -18.12 13.41
N ILE A 284 4.25 -18.47 12.51
CA ILE A 284 4.80 -19.83 12.44
C ILE A 284 6.15 -19.85 13.13
N LYS A 285 6.41 -20.86 13.96
CA LYS A 285 7.63 -20.96 14.74
C LYS A 285 8.39 -22.25 14.47
N ASP A 286 9.71 -22.13 14.45
CA ASP A 286 10.62 -23.26 14.40
C ASP A 286 10.43 -24.19 13.18
N ILE A 287 10.26 -23.57 12.02
CA ILE A 287 10.08 -24.31 10.75
C ILE A 287 11.45 -24.66 10.19
N PRO A 288 11.81 -25.94 10.06
CA PRO A 288 13.10 -26.33 9.49
C PRO A 288 13.17 -25.98 7.99
N LEU A 289 14.26 -25.32 7.59
CA LEU A 289 14.49 -24.92 6.20
C LEU A 289 15.15 -26.07 5.40
N THR A 290 14.38 -27.09 5.04
CA THR A 290 14.88 -28.29 4.35
C THR A 290 14.72 -28.23 2.82
N PHE A 291 13.65 -27.62 2.34
CA PHE A 291 13.35 -27.47 0.90
C PHE A 291 13.09 -26.02 0.56
N VAL A 292 14.15 -25.32 0.22
CA VAL A 292 14.09 -23.89 -0.15
C VAL A 292 14.44 -23.73 -1.62
N GLN A 293 13.64 -22.97 -2.35
CA GLN A 293 13.86 -22.66 -3.76
C GLN A 293 13.76 -21.16 -3.99
N LEU A 294 14.59 -20.63 -4.89
CA LEU A 294 14.48 -19.26 -5.39
C LEU A 294 13.78 -19.28 -6.74
N LEU A 295 12.58 -18.69 -6.79
CA LEU A 295 11.79 -18.56 -8.01
C LEU A 295 12.03 -17.20 -8.65
N SER A 296 12.03 -17.15 -9.99
CA SER A 296 12.13 -15.90 -10.79
C SER A 296 13.28 -14.97 -10.36
N PRO A 297 14.53 -15.44 -10.26
CA PRO A 297 15.64 -14.68 -9.67
C PRO A 297 15.89 -13.32 -10.35
N ASP A 298 15.64 -13.23 -11.68
CA ASP A 298 15.97 -12.05 -12.47
C ASP A 298 14.91 -10.94 -12.45
N LYS A 299 13.65 -11.28 -12.13
CA LYS A 299 12.55 -10.31 -12.26
C LYS A 299 11.86 -10.01 -10.93
N HIS A 300 11.42 -11.06 -10.26
CA HIS A 300 10.66 -10.97 -9.01
C HIS A 300 11.10 -12.11 -8.10
N PRO A 301 12.31 -12.05 -7.55
CA PRO A 301 12.84 -13.14 -6.74
C PRO A 301 11.91 -13.43 -5.57
N THR A 302 11.58 -14.70 -5.43
CA THR A 302 10.63 -15.18 -4.42
C THR A 302 11.19 -16.45 -3.80
N LEU A 303 11.35 -16.47 -2.48
CA LEU A 303 11.68 -17.71 -1.76
C LEU A 303 10.42 -18.54 -1.58
N LYS A 304 10.56 -19.82 -1.90
CA LYS A 304 9.54 -20.84 -1.68
C LYS A 304 10.13 -21.91 -0.76
N ILE A 305 9.49 -22.12 0.39
CA ILE A 305 9.80 -23.21 1.31
C ILE A 305 8.66 -24.22 1.21
N HIS A 306 8.97 -25.44 0.82
CA HIS A 306 7.97 -26.52 0.69
C HIS A 306 7.98 -27.40 1.95
N LEU A 307 6.83 -27.54 2.59
CA LEU A 307 6.67 -28.40 3.76
C LEU A 307 6.20 -29.80 3.36
N SER A 308 6.55 -30.81 4.17
CA SER A 308 6.21 -32.21 3.93
C SER A 308 4.71 -32.49 3.86
N ASN A 309 3.87 -31.63 4.43
CA ASN A 309 2.42 -31.71 4.38
C ASN A 309 1.78 -31.03 3.16
N GLY A 310 2.60 -30.56 2.20
CA GLY A 310 2.14 -29.93 0.96
C GLY A 310 1.83 -28.44 1.07
N VAL A 311 2.14 -27.77 2.18
CA VAL A 311 2.02 -26.33 2.33
C VAL A 311 3.26 -25.64 1.76
N ASP A 312 3.06 -24.58 1.00
CA ASP A 312 4.13 -23.70 0.53
C ASP A 312 4.18 -22.41 1.37
N ILE A 313 5.36 -22.06 1.87
CA ILE A 313 5.62 -20.76 2.50
C ILE A 313 6.31 -19.90 1.44
N MET A 314 5.73 -18.73 1.14
CA MET A 314 6.16 -17.84 0.07
C MET A 314 6.63 -16.50 0.63
N LYS A 315 7.88 -16.13 0.36
CA LYS A 315 8.44 -14.82 0.67
C LYS A 315 8.75 -14.08 -0.63
N PHE A 316 7.92 -13.10 -0.97
CA PHE A 316 8.12 -12.25 -2.14
C PHE A 316 9.21 -11.20 -1.89
N LYS A 317 9.74 -10.62 -2.99
CA LYS A 317 10.77 -9.58 -2.98
C LYS A 317 12.03 -10.01 -2.21
N SER A 318 12.44 -11.24 -2.41
CA SER A 318 13.65 -11.81 -1.82
C SER A 318 14.89 -11.43 -2.62
N SER A 319 16.06 -11.78 -2.09
CA SER A 319 17.35 -11.62 -2.78
C SER A 319 18.10 -12.95 -2.88
N GLN A 320 19.16 -12.95 -3.69
CA GLN A 320 20.08 -14.08 -3.78
C GLN A 320 20.81 -14.31 -2.42
N GLU A 321 21.15 -13.23 -1.74
CA GLU A 321 21.81 -13.28 -0.43
C GLU A 321 20.89 -13.92 0.63
N GLU A 322 19.61 -13.56 0.64
CA GLU A 322 18.63 -14.21 1.52
C GLU A 322 18.49 -15.71 1.20
N PHE A 323 18.46 -16.08 -0.08
CA PHE A 323 18.42 -17.49 -0.47
C PHE A 323 19.61 -18.26 0.07
N GLU A 324 20.81 -17.71 -0.01
CA GLU A 324 22.02 -18.32 0.54
C GLU A 324 21.97 -18.47 2.06
N GLN A 325 21.36 -17.50 2.77
CA GLN A 325 21.14 -17.62 4.21
C GLN A 325 20.10 -18.71 4.55
N PHE A 326 19.00 -18.80 3.82
CA PHE A 326 17.94 -19.76 4.05
C PHE A 326 18.36 -21.22 3.73
N THR A 327 19.37 -21.40 2.90
CA THR A 327 19.87 -22.73 2.50
C THR A 327 21.03 -23.23 3.35
N ARG A 328 21.49 -22.47 4.35
CA ARG A 328 22.50 -22.95 5.30
C ARG A 328 21.96 -24.13 6.12
N PRO A 329 22.85 -25.06 6.53
CA PRO A 329 22.45 -26.17 7.39
C PRO A 329 21.86 -25.71 8.73
N ASN A 330 20.92 -26.48 9.26
CA ASN A 330 20.35 -26.27 10.61
C ASN A 330 19.63 -24.93 10.81
N MET A 331 19.19 -24.26 9.73
CA MET A 331 18.40 -23.05 9.81
C MET A 331 16.93 -23.33 10.04
N TYR A 332 16.33 -22.52 10.89
CA TYR A 332 14.90 -22.55 11.24
C TYR A 332 14.30 -21.17 11.02
N LEU A 333 13.08 -21.17 10.48
CA LEU A 333 12.31 -19.96 10.23
C LEU A 333 11.27 -19.75 11.33
N THR A 334 11.20 -18.51 11.82
CA THR A 334 10.03 -17.97 12.50
C THR A 334 9.51 -16.81 11.67
N ALA A 335 8.23 -16.80 11.33
CA ALA A 335 7.69 -15.78 10.45
C ALA A 335 6.25 -15.42 10.81
N VAL A 336 5.91 -14.15 10.61
CA VAL A 336 4.53 -13.67 10.58
C VAL A 336 4.00 -13.83 9.17
N CYS A 337 2.87 -14.50 9.04
CA CYS A 337 2.30 -14.89 7.75
C CYS A 337 0.82 -14.56 7.64
N ARG A 338 0.35 -14.46 6.40
CA ARG A 338 -1.08 -14.53 6.04
C ARG A 338 -1.40 -15.82 5.29
N CYS A 339 -2.60 -16.32 5.51
CA CYS A 339 -3.11 -17.48 4.79
C CYS A 339 -3.45 -17.12 3.35
N SER A 340 -3.06 -18.00 2.42
CA SER A 340 -3.37 -17.86 1.01
C SER A 340 -3.66 -19.20 0.37
N ARG A 341 -4.26 -19.17 -0.81
CA ARG A 341 -4.43 -20.33 -1.67
C ARG A 341 -3.81 -20.05 -3.03
N ASN A 342 -3.17 -21.03 -3.59
CA ASN A 342 -2.73 -21.01 -4.97
C ASN A 342 -3.60 -21.96 -5.79
N GLU A 343 -4.10 -21.50 -6.93
CA GLU A 343 -4.88 -22.31 -7.85
C GLU A 343 -4.19 -22.35 -9.20
N TRP A 344 -3.78 -23.54 -9.60
CA TRP A 344 -3.08 -23.77 -10.85
C TRP A 344 -3.59 -25.06 -11.51
N ASN A 345 -4.07 -24.96 -12.75
CA ASN A 345 -4.63 -26.08 -13.51
C ASN A 345 -5.71 -26.88 -12.74
N GLY A 346 -6.56 -26.18 -11.98
CA GLY A 346 -7.61 -26.82 -11.17
C GLY A 346 -7.14 -27.41 -9.83
N ASN A 347 -5.84 -27.41 -9.56
CA ASN A 347 -5.30 -27.83 -8.27
C ASN A 347 -5.21 -26.64 -7.32
N VAL A 348 -5.73 -26.81 -6.11
CA VAL A 348 -5.68 -25.81 -5.05
C VAL A 348 -4.68 -26.25 -3.99
N THR A 349 -3.70 -25.41 -3.70
CA THR A 349 -2.69 -25.63 -2.66
C THR A 349 -2.74 -24.55 -1.60
N ALA A 350 -2.51 -24.94 -0.34
CA ALA A 350 -2.42 -24.02 0.79
C ALA A 350 -1.06 -23.29 0.76
N GLN A 351 -1.11 -21.99 0.98
CA GLN A 351 0.10 -21.16 1.07
C GLN A 351 0.08 -20.26 2.29
N LEU A 352 1.26 -20.00 2.85
CA LEU A 352 1.52 -18.96 3.83
C LEU A 352 2.38 -17.90 3.18
N ILE A 353 1.91 -16.65 3.17
CA ILE A 353 2.64 -15.51 2.63
C ILE A 353 3.35 -14.81 3.78
N VAL A 354 4.67 -14.75 3.71
CA VAL A 354 5.52 -14.11 4.74
C VAL A 354 5.39 -12.60 4.65
N GLU A 355 5.09 -11.96 5.77
CA GLU A 355 5.10 -10.51 5.95
C GLU A 355 6.39 -10.05 6.60
N ASP A 356 6.82 -10.77 7.65
CA ASP A 356 8.05 -10.53 8.37
C ASP A 356 8.62 -11.83 8.93
N PHE A 357 9.93 -11.87 9.17
CA PHE A 357 10.57 -13.10 9.58
C PHE A 357 11.93 -12.87 10.27
N TYR A 358 12.35 -13.87 11.01
CA TYR A 358 13.74 -14.08 11.33
C TYR A 358 14.13 -15.55 11.17
N ILE A 359 15.42 -15.82 10.95
CA ILE A 359 15.98 -17.16 10.89
C ILE A 359 17.04 -17.31 11.98
N ASN A 360 17.10 -18.50 12.55
CA ASN A 360 18.09 -18.84 13.57
C ASN A 360 18.65 -20.25 13.34
N GLU A 361 19.89 -20.44 13.76
CA GLU A 361 20.53 -21.74 13.71
C GLU A 361 20.17 -22.53 14.99
N LYS A 362 19.77 -23.80 14.83
CA LYS A 362 19.54 -24.71 15.95
C LYS A 362 20.32 -25.98 15.77
N TRP A 363 21.08 -26.32 16.77
CA TRP A 363 21.76 -27.60 16.85
C TRP A 363 20.87 -28.59 17.61
N VAL A 364 20.43 -29.64 16.91
CA VAL A 364 19.72 -30.76 17.53
C VAL A 364 20.78 -31.79 17.96
N PHE A 365 20.97 -31.91 19.22
CA PHE A 365 21.89 -32.91 19.83
C PHE A 365 21.16 -34.22 20.09
#